data_682b90f4d097f8cd25848bdc409cb57f
#
_entry.id   682b90f4d097f8cd25848bdc409cb57f
#
_cell.length_a   1.000
_cell.length_b   1.000
_cell.length_c   1.000
_cell.angle_alpha   90.00
_cell.angle_beta   90.00
_cell.angle_gamma   90.00
#
_symmetry.space_group_name_H-M   'P 1'
#
loop_
_entity.id
_entity.type
_entity.pdbx_description
1 polymer ?
#
loop_
_entity_poly.entity_id
_entity_poly.type
_entity_poly.pdbx_seq_one_letter_code
_entity_poly.pdbx_strand_id
1 'polypeptide(L)'
;SSATLLATGPNCPIQLYRANDTTWASQFHAEMDAAALETRMRFYFDYGYFSPEDFDSIVASIKTVVTRYSHQILRNFVAHCEELGRITSPRTDSPDHANTPAAIPAP
;
A
#
# COMPACT_ATOMS: atom_id res chain seq x y z
N SER A 1 -1.60 11.79 -22.54
CA SER A 1 -1.42 11.77 -21.10
C SER A 1 -0.39 10.72 -20.73
N SER A 2 0.47 11.10 -19.87
CA SER A 2 1.65 10.35 -19.57
C SER A 2 1.57 9.81 -18.12
N ALA A 3 1.16 8.57 -18.00
CA ALA A 3 1.40 7.83 -16.77
C ALA A 3 2.90 7.59 -16.63
N THR A 4 3.40 7.65 -15.42
CA THR A 4 4.81 7.39 -15.12
C THR A 4 4.95 6.05 -14.43
N LEU A 5 5.71 5.14 -15.02
CA LEU A 5 6.03 3.86 -14.41
C LEU A 5 7.05 4.06 -13.29
N LEU A 6 6.75 3.58 -12.10
CA LEU A 6 7.58 3.77 -10.91
C LEU A 6 8.23 2.49 -10.40
N ALA A 7 7.62 1.34 -10.65
CA ALA A 7 8.19 0.06 -10.25
C ALA A 7 7.81 -1.06 -11.21
N THR A 8 8.75 -1.96 -11.43
CA THR A 8 8.60 -3.13 -12.28
C THR A 8 8.91 -4.42 -11.52
N GLY A 9 8.45 -5.53 -12.05
CA GLY A 9 8.79 -6.85 -11.53
C GLY A 9 8.95 -7.86 -12.65
N PRO A 10 9.63 -8.98 -12.40
CA PRO A 10 9.95 -9.96 -13.45
C PRO A 10 8.70 -10.65 -14.04
N ASN A 11 7.68 -10.87 -13.23
CA ASN A 11 6.45 -11.54 -13.65
C ASN A 11 5.29 -10.57 -13.88
N CYS A 12 5.46 -9.31 -13.53
CA CYS A 12 4.48 -8.26 -13.75
C CYS A 12 5.23 -6.95 -14.04
N PRO A 13 5.32 -6.54 -15.31
CA PRO A 13 6.11 -5.37 -15.70
C PRO A 13 5.59 -4.06 -15.11
N ILE A 14 4.31 -3.99 -14.77
CA ILE A 14 3.71 -2.78 -14.19
C ILE A 14 3.31 -3.10 -12.75
N GLN A 15 4.15 -2.76 -11.80
CA GLN A 15 3.90 -2.98 -10.37
C GLN A 15 3.36 -1.73 -9.68
N LEU A 16 3.86 -0.56 -10.06
CA LEU A 16 3.45 0.71 -9.50
C LEU A 16 3.57 1.78 -10.56
N TYR A 17 2.54 2.59 -10.73
CA TYR A 17 2.61 3.74 -11.63
C TYR A 17 1.87 4.94 -11.05
N ARG A 18 2.27 6.11 -11.49
CA ARG A 18 1.59 7.37 -11.23
C ARG A 18 0.78 7.73 -12.45
N ALA A 19 -0.52 7.81 -12.30
CA ALA A 19 -1.42 8.16 -13.40
C ALA A 19 -1.48 9.69 -13.63
N ASN A 20 -1.49 10.46 -12.55
CA ASN A 20 -1.50 11.91 -12.55
C ASN A 20 -1.00 12.44 -11.19
N ASP A 21 -1.17 13.73 -10.92
CA ASP A 21 -0.65 14.35 -9.69
C ASP A 21 -1.32 13.87 -8.40
N THR A 22 -2.45 13.20 -8.51
CA THR A 22 -3.24 12.79 -7.34
C THR A 22 -3.56 11.30 -7.30
N THR A 23 -3.10 10.53 -8.31
CA THR A 23 -3.51 9.13 -8.45
C THR A 23 -2.31 8.23 -8.71
N TRP A 24 -2.15 7.23 -7.87
CA TRP A 24 -1.18 6.13 -8.00
C TRP A 24 -1.91 4.81 -7.97
N ALA A 25 -1.38 3.82 -8.66
CA ALA A 25 -1.91 2.46 -8.65
C ALA A 25 -0.78 1.46 -8.45
N SER A 26 -1.02 0.48 -7.60
CA SER A 26 -0.07 -0.61 -7.34
C SER A 26 -0.73 -1.97 -7.47
N GLN A 27 0.05 -2.97 -7.86
CA GLN A 27 -0.37 -4.36 -7.91
C GLN A 27 -0.16 -5.06 -6.56
N PHE A 28 0.52 -4.43 -5.63
CA PHE A 28 0.84 -4.99 -4.32
C PHE A 28 0.19 -4.17 -3.21
N HIS A 29 0.11 -4.76 -2.03
CA HIS A 29 -0.39 -4.10 -0.83
C HIS A 29 0.77 -3.46 -0.06
N ALA A 30 0.91 -2.16 -0.19
CA ALA A 30 2.01 -1.42 0.46
C ALA A 30 1.89 -1.40 1.99
N GLU A 31 0.68 -1.59 2.52
CA GLU A 31 0.39 -1.59 3.96
C GLU A 31 0.70 -2.92 4.65
N MET A 32 0.86 -4.01 3.89
CA MET A 32 1.04 -5.34 4.46
C MET A 32 2.49 -5.67 4.74
N ASP A 33 2.74 -6.22 5.92
CA ASP A 33 3.98 -6.94 6.22
C ASP A 33 3.79 -8.47 6.03
N ALA A 34 4.85 -9.23 6.28
CA ALA A 34 4.80 -10.68 6.11
C ALA A 34 3.76 -11.34 7.03
N ALA A 35 3.64 -10.87 8.28
CA ALA A 35 2.69 -11.42 9.24
C ALA A 35 1.24 -11.14 8.83
N ALA A 36 0.96 -9.92 8.36
CA ALA A 36 -0.37 -9.54 7.88
C ALA A 36 -0.77 -10.36 6.65
N LEU A 37 0.16 -10.56 5.73
CA LEU A 37 -0.09 -11.35 4.53
C LEU A 37 -0.34 -12.83 4.86
N GLU A 38 0.44 -13.41 5.77
CA GLU A 38 0.22 -14.77 6.26
C GLU A 38 -1.16 -14.93 6.90
N THR A 39 -1.57 -13.98 7.74
CA THR A 39 -2.89 -13.98 8.37
C THR A 39 -3.99 -13.95 7.31
N ARG A 40 -3.84 -13.12 6.30
CA ARG A 40 -4.79 -13.03 5.20
C ARG A 40 -4.85 -14.33 4.40
N MET A 41 -3.72 -14.96 4.12
CA MET A 41 -3.66 -16.24 3.43
C MET A 41 -4.38 -17.34 4.21
N ARG A 42 -4.23 -17.39 5.54
CA ARG A 42 -4.94 -18.35 6.40
C ARG A 42 -6.44 -18.14 6.34
N PHE A 43 -6.88 -16.88 6.33
CA PHE A 43 -8.29 -16.54 6.23
C PHE A 43 -8.92 -17.04 4.92
N TYR A 44 -8.17 -16.94 3.81
CA TYR A 44 -8.64 -17.31 2.48
C TYR A 44 -8.18 -18.71 2.05
N PHE A 45 -7.76 -19.53 2.97
CA PHE A 45 -7.18 -20.86 2.69
C PHE A 45 -8.09 -21.74 1.82
N ASP A 46 -9.39 -21.74 2.10
CA ASP A 46 -10.37 -22.61 1.43
C ASP A 46 -11.07 -21.94 0.24
N TYR A 47 -10.62 -20.75 -0.19
CA TYR A 47 -11.30 -19.98 -1.23
C TYR A 47 -10.71 -20.14 -2.63
N GLY A 48 -9.74 -21.02 -2.81
CA GLY A 48 -9.19 -21.36 -4.14
C GLY A 48 -8.20 -20.36 -4.71
N TYR A 49 -7.68 -19.44 -3.92
CA TYR A 49 -6.67 -18.48 -4.39
C TYR A 49 -5.29 -19.09 -4.60
N PHE A 50 -5.01 -20.23 -3.97
CA PHE A 50 -3.78 -21.00 -4.10
C PHE A 50 -4.05 -22.44 -3.70
N SER A 51 -3.18 -23.36 -4.14
CA SER A 51 -3.28 -24.75 -3.71
C SER A 51 -2.89 -24.90 -2.24
N PRO A 52 -3.70 -25.61 -1.42
CA PRO A 52 -3.35 -25.83 -0.01
C PRO A 52 -1.96 -26.44 0.20
N GLU A 53 -1.50 -27.24 -0.76
CA GLU A 53 -0.17 -27.86 -0.78
C GLU A 53 0.97 -26.85 -0.84
N ASP A 54 0.71 -25.69 -1.44
CA ASP A 54 1.70 -24.63 -1.62
C ASP A 54 1.76 -23.64 -0.46
N PHE A 55 0.84 -23.75 0.49
CA PHE A 55 0.69 -22.77 1.59
C PHE A 55 2.00 -22.59 2.37
N ASP A 56 2.61 -23.66 2.82
CA ASP A 56 3.83 -23.57 3.64
C ASP A 56 5.01 -23.00 2.87
N SER A 57 5.15 -23.34 1.59
CA SER A 57 6.22 -22.81 0.75
C SER A 57 6.01 -21.33 0.45
N ILE A 58 4.78 -20.90 0.23
CA ILE A 58 4.46 -19.50 0.02
C ILE A 58 4.72 -18.69 1.29
N VAL A 59 4.31 -19.16 2.46
CA VAL A 59 4.56 -18.53 3.75
C VAL A 59 6.06 -18.39 4.02
N ALA A 60 6.84 -19.44 3.76
CA ALA A 60 8.29 -19.41 3.90
C ALA A 60 8.91 -18.34 2.98
N SER A 61 8.43 -18.24 1.75
CA SER A 61 8.84 -17.22 0.78
C SER A 61 8.54 -15.80 1.27
N ILE A 62 7.34 -15.57 1.80
CA ILE A 62 6.89 -14.28 2.31
C ILE A 62 7.79 -13.79 3.46
N LYS A 63 8.21 -14.68 4.35
CA LYS A 63 9.07 -14.34 5.50
C LYS A 63 10.43 -13.79 5.10
N THR A 64 10.87 -14.02 3.86
CA THR A 64 12.13 -13.49 3.35
C THR A 64 11.98 -12.10 2.73
N VAL A 65 10.76 -11.62 2.53
CA VAL A 65 10.49 -10.35 1.84
C VAL A 65 10.73 -9.18 2.77
N VAL A 66 11.45 -8.19 2.25
CA VAL A 66 11.68 -6.92 2.94
C VAL A 66 10.53 -5.98 2.63
N THR A 67 9.76 -5.60 3.65
CA THR A 67 8.55 -4.77 3.48
C THR A 67 8.77 -3.28 3.81
N ARG A 68 9.92 -2.90 4.32
CA ARG A 68 10.21 -1.50 4.69
C ARG A 68 10.07 -0.52 3.53
N TYR A 69 10.39 -0.94 2.32
CA TYR A 69 10.27 -0.10 1.13
C TYR A 69 8.81 0.11 0.72
N SER A 70 7.98 -0.92 0.87
CA SER A 70 6.54 -0.80 0.63
C SER A 70 5.89 0.17 1.62
N HIS A 71 6.27 0.09 2.88
CA HIS A 71 5.80 1.02 3.91
C HIS A 71 6.31 2.43 3.65
N GLN A 72 7.53 2.58 3.12
CA GLN A 72 8.05 3.89 2.75
C GLN A 72 7.26 4.53 1.61
N ILE A 73 6.82 3.74 0.64
CA ILE A 73 5.94 4.21 -0.45
C ILE A 73 4.65 4.80 0.14
N LEU A 74 4.05 4.11 1.10
CA LEU A 74 2.83 4.57 1.74
C LEU A 74 3.07 5.87 2.54
N ARG A 75 4.17 5.96 3.29
CA ARG A 75 4.55 7.20 3.99
C ARG A 75 4.78 8.36 3.03
N ASN A 76 5.42 8.11 1.91
CA ASN A 76 5.65 9.13 0.88
C ASN A 76 4.33 9.62 0.28
N PHE A 77 3.39 8.71 0.06
CA PHE A 77 2.06 9.05 -0.42
C PHE A 77 1.32 9.96 0.55
N VAL A 78 1.32 9.63 1.84
CA VAL A 78 0.69 10.46 2.88
C VAL A 78 1.34 11.85 2.93
N ALA A 79 2.66 11.92 2.91
CA ALA A 79 3.39 13.19 2.89
C ALA A 79 3.04 14.04 1.67
N HIS A 80 2.90 13.43 0.51
CA HIS A 80 2.49 14.11 -0.72
C HIS A 80 1.06 14.67 -0.61
N CYS A 81 0.14 13.89 -0.06
CA CYS A 81 -1.24 14.34 0.18
C CYS A 81 -1.29 15.53 1.14
N GLU A 82 -0.49 15.50 2.19
CA GLU A 82 -0.38 16.62 3.13
C GLU A 82 0.14 17.89 2.44
N GLU A 83 1.14 17.76 1.60
CA GLU A 83 1.70 18.90 0.85
C GLU A 83 0.67 19.48 -0.12
N LEU A 84 -0.05 18.65 -0.85
CA LEU A 84 -1.13 19.11 -1.73
C LEU A 84 -2.23 19.82 -0.94
N GLY A 85 -2.57 19.30 0.23
CA GLY A 85 -3.57 19.92 1.10
C GLY A 85 -3.16 21.31 1.59
N ARG A 86 -1.88 21.54 1.84
CA ARG A 86 -1.37 22.86 2.22
C ARG A 86 -1.44 23.86 1.07
N ILE A 87 -1.19 23.41 -0.16
CA ILE A 87 -1.17 24.26 -1.35
C ILE A 87 -2.60 24.63 -1.77
N THR A 88 -3.55 23.69 -1.66
CA THR A 88 -4.90 23.84 -2.19
C THR A 88 -5.91 24.33 -1.19
N SER A 89 -5.67 24.17 0.11
CA SER A 89 -6.54 24.62 1.17
C SER A 89 -6.04 25.92 1.76
N PRO A 90 -6.88 26.99 1.77
CA PRO A 90 -6.54 28.17 2.57
C PRO A 90 -6.47 27.73 4.02
N ARG A 91 -5.35 28.05 4.66
CA ARG A 91 -5.14 27.79 6.06
C ARG A 91 -6.20 28.55 6.86
N THR A 92 -7.14 27.84 7.40
CA THR A 92 -7.96 28.39 8.46
C THR A 92 -7.24 28.11 9.77
N ASP A 93 -6.75 29.14 10.42
CA ASP A 93 -6.12 29.06 11.73
C ASP A 93 -7.14 28.78 12.84
N SER A 94 -8.09 27.92 12.58
CA SER A 94 -9.07 27.54 13.59
C SER A 94 -8.50 26.38 14.42
N PRO A 95 -8.36 26.56 15.73
CA PRO A 95 -7.84 25.51 16.60
C PRO A 95 -8.72 24.26 16.68
N ASP A 96 -9.93 24.34 16.13
CA ASP A 96 -10.89 23.24 16.18
C ASP A 96 -10.61 22.14 15.13
N HIS A 97 -9.69 22.36 14.21
CA HIS A 97 -9.29 21.36 13.23
C HIS A 97 -8.12 20.48 13.65
N ALA A 98 -7.65 20.68 14.89
CA ALA A 98 -6.43 20.06 15.31
C ALA A 98 -6.55 18.59 15.66
N ASN A 99 -7.71 17.96 15.54
CA ASN A 99 -7.79 16.57 15.94
C ASN A 99 -9.02 15.83 15.50
N THR A 100 -8.96 15.38 14.31
CA THR A 100 -9.59 14.08 14.08
C THR A 100 -8.50 13.18 13.53
N PRO A 101 -7.94 12.28 14.34
CA PRO A 101 -7.20 11.19 13.76
C PRO A 101 -8.20 10.46 12.86
N ALA A 102 -7.96 10.49 11.58
CA ALA A 102 -8.60 9.56 10.69
C ALA A 102 -8.14 8.17 11.14
N ALA A 103 -8.83 7.61 12.11
CA ALA A 103 -8.72 6.21 12.39
C ALA A 103 -9.29 5.52 11.16
N ILE A 104 -8.43 5.13 10.26
CA ILE A 104 -8.81 4.17 9.23
C ILE A 104 -8.93 2.86 9.97
N PRO A 105 -10.13 2.28 10.13
CA PRO A 105 -10.24 0.97 10.72
C PRO A 105 -9.47 0.02 9.82
N ALA A 106 -8.58 -0.76 10.41
CA ALA A 106 -7.91 -1.82 9.70
C ALA A 106 -8.97 -2.73 9.07
N PRO A 107 -8.85 -3.08 7.78
CA PRO A 107 -9.77 -4.00 7.15
C PRO A 107 -9.71 -5.39 7.80
#